data_1b38acb0091186ec357f55005f4180b5
#
_entry.id   1b38acb0091186ec357f55005f4180b5
#
_cell.length_a   1.000
_cell.length_b   1.000
_cell.length_c   1.000
_cell.angle_alpha   90.00
_cell.angle_beta   90.00
_cell.angle_gamma   90.00
#
_symmetry.space_group_name_H-M   'P 1'
#
loop_
_entity.id
_entity.type
_entity.pdbx_description
1 polymer ?
#
loop_
_entity_poly.entity_id
_entity_poly.type
_entity_poly.pdbx_seq_one_letter_code
_entity_poly.pdbx_strand_id
1 'polypeptide(L)'
;MTKIRRPEDVWLVDDEYAEDYHRRVVEGRAVAREQKATIVAIARNALPLMANTFDLLCEVQAGFADCKMFVFENDSADGTDAALDRAAAAVPWLTVEHATLGGEDSRGFEPERTIRLAHCRNRCLEWVREHRKATAFTVVLDMDPEYGFSVDGIFNSICWLATKRTSATPLQAGGMASYSLWRMTDESGEVGFAHYDAWAARPNWWRDRRDEIGFTWFSHFLPPVGSPPCPMNSAFGGLAVYWTEAFLSGGYSGGDCEHVPHHRRMQQAGWQMYLNPGSRYIATFR
;
A
#
# COMPACT_ATOMS: atom_id res chain seq x y z
N MET A 1 15.33 5.32 24.13
CA MET A 1 14.56 5.73 22.94
C MET A 1 13.42 4.75 22.78
N THR A 2 12.18 5.23 22.69
CA THR A 2 11.02 4.38 22.39
C THR A 2 11.20 3.80 21.01
N LYS A 3 11.02 2.49 20.86
CA LYS A 3 11.15 1.83 19.55
C LYS A 3 9.95 2.23 18.69
N ILE A 4 10.18 2.89 17.56
CA ILE A 4 9.14 3.21 16.58
C ILE A 4 8.68 1.89 15.95
N ARG A 5 7.38 1.62 15.97
CA ARG A 5 6.78 0.40 15.42
C ARG A 5 5.75 0.68 14.34
N ARG A 6 5.15 1.86 14.37
CA ARG A 6 4.14 2.31 13.43
C ARG A 6 4.23 3.83 13.21
N PRO A 7 3.72 4.34 12.10
CA PRO A 7 3.75 5.78 11.81
C PRO A 7 3.14 6.65 12.91
N GLU A 8 2.13 6.17 13.61
CA GLU A 8 1.47 6.87 14.72
C GLU A 8 2.40 7.20 15.89
N ASP A 9 3.52 6.47 16.04
CA ASP A 9 4.50 6.71 17.11
C ASP A 9 5.32 8.00 16.89
N VAL A 10 5.37 8.50 15.63
CA VAL A 10 6.22 9.65 15.25
C VAL A 10 5.48 10.72 14.47
N TRP A 11 4.30 10.41 13.94
CA TRP A 11 3.54 11.32 13.10
C TRP A 11 2.08 11.31 13.53
N LEU A 12 1.76 12.25 14.42
CA LEU A 12 0.43 12.38 14.99
C LEU A 12 -0.56 12.91 13.94
N VAL A 13 -1.83 12.67 14.20
CA VAL A 13 -2.91 13.33 13.46
C VAL A 13 -2.89 14.81 13.81
N ASP A 14 -3.06 15.66 12.80
CA ASP A 14 -3.17 17.11 13.00
C ASP A 14 -4.45 17.43 13.77
N ASP A 15 -4.35 18.36 14.75
CA ASP A 15 -5.45 18.69 15.65
C ASP A 15 -6.71 19.13 14.91
N GLU A 16 -6.57 19.83 13.78
CA GLU A 16 -7.70 20.29 12.94
C GLU A 16 -8.52 19.12 12.39
N TYR A 17 -7.87 17.96 12.14
CA TYR A 17 -8.51 16.79 11.54
C TYR A 17 -8.74 15.64 12.52
N ALA A 18 -8.29 15.74 13.76
CA ALA A 18 -8.25 14.65 14.71
C ALA A 18 -9.62 14.02 14.97
N GLU A 19 -10.65 14.84 15.22
CA GLU A 19 -12.02 14.36 15.48
C GLU A 19 -12.57 13.58 14.27
N ASP A 20 -12.51 14.15 13.06
CA ASP A 20 -13.01 13.52 11.83
C ASP A 20 -12.20 12.26 11.50
N TYR A 21 -10.89 12.29 11.68
CA TYR A 21 -10.02 11.14 11.47
C TYR A 21 -10.40 9.97 12.38
N HIS A 22 -10.49 10.20 13.69
CA HIS A 22 -10.83 9.14 14.65
C HIS A 22 -12.25 8.59 14.45
N ARG A 23 -13.21 9.46 14.15
CA ARG A 23 -14.57 9.05 13.79
C ARG A 23 -14.54 8.12 12.57
N ARG A 24 -13.80 8.47 11.51
CA ARG A 24 -13.67 7.63 10.30
C ARG A 24 -12.97 6.30 10.57
N VAL A 25 -11.98 6.26 11.44
CA VAL A 25 -11.35 5.00 11.85
C VAL A 25 -12.37 4.08 12.51
N VAL A 26 -13.20 4.61 13.42
CA VAL A 26 -14.26 3.84 14.11
C VAL A 26 -15.31 3.33 13.11
N GLU A 27 -15.80 4.20 12.23
CA GLU A 27 -16.75 3.85 11.18
C GLU A 27 -16.19 2.81 10.21
N GLY A 28 -14.93 2.99 9.77
CA GLY A 28 -14.25 2.05 8.89
C GLY A 28 -14.02 0.68 9.54
N ARG A 29 -13.71 0.63 10.84
CA ARG A 29 -13.64 -0.62 11.61
C ARG A 29 -15.01 -1.28 11.71
N ALA A 30 -16.08 -0.52 11.88
CA ALA A 30 -17.45 -1.06 11.90
C ALA A 30 -17.81 -1.68 10.54
N VAL A 31 -17.51 -1.00 9.43
CA VAL A 31 -17.69 -1.55 8.07
C VAL A 31 -16.87 -2.82 7.87
N ALA A 32 -15.59 -2.80 8.24
CA ALA A 32 -14.69 -3.94 8.03
C ALA A 32 -15.12 -5.20 8.77
N ARG A 33 -15.66 -5.08 10.00
CA ARG A 33 -16.14 -6.22 10.80
C ARG A 33 -17.24 -7.02 10.15
N GLU A 34 -17.99 -6.43 9.24
CA GLU A 34 -19.06 -7.10 8.49
C GLU A 34 -18.59 -7.59 7.11
N GLN A 35 -17.35 -7.30 6.73
CA GLN A 35 -16.83 -7.56 5.39
C GLN A 35 -15.70 -8.58 5.40
N LYS A 36 -15.54 -9.25 4.25
CA LYS A 36 -14.39 -10.09 3.96
C LYS A 36 -13.35 -9.28 3.21
N ALA A 37 -12.08 -9.49 3.54
CA ALA A 37 -10.96 -8.84 2.86
C ALA A 37 -9.90 -9.84 2.41
N THR A 38 -9.03 -9.38 1.54
CA THR A 38 -7.82 -10.08 1.12
C THR A 38 -6.64 -9.13 1.23
N ILE A 39 -5.55 -9.59 1.82
CA ILE A 39 -4.27 -8.89 1.79
C ILE A 39 -3.40 -9.59 0.76
N VAL A 40 -2.78 -8.85 -0.14
CA VAL A 40 -1.77 -9.39 -1.07
C VAL A 40 -0.49 -8.60 -0.93
N ALA A 41 0.63 -9.31 -0.94
CA ALA A 41 1.94 -8.72 -0.78
C ALA A 41 2.98 -9.37 -1.69
N ILE A 42 3.98 -8.60 -2.07
CA ILE A 42 5.23 -9.13 -2.63
C ILE A 42 6.33 -9.02 -1.59
N ALA A 43 7.24 -9.99 -1.57
CA ALA A 43 8.34 -10.02 -0.62
C ALA A 43 9.65 -10.42 -1.30
N ARG A 44 10.72 -9.68 -0.98
CA ARG A 44 12.09 -10.02 -1.31
C ARG A 44 13.04 -9.38 -0.30
N ASN A 45 13.87 -10.19 0.36
CA ASN A 45 14.84 -9.73 1.36
C ASN A 45 14.22 -8.84 2.45
N ALA A 46 13.07 -9.25 3.01
CA ALA A 46 12.29 -8.49 3.98
C ALA A 46 12.51 -8.96 5.43
N LEU A 47 13.31 -10.00 5.67
CA LEU A 47 13.46 -10.67 6.97
C LEU A 47 13.69 -9.72 8.16
N PRO A 48 14.54 -8.68 8.07
CA PRO A 48 14.80 -7.80 9.22
C PRO A 48 13.57 -7.03 9.71
N LEU A 49 12.57 -6.82 8.84
CA LEU A 49 11.40 -5.99 9.10
C LEU A 49 10.12 -6.80 9.32
N MET A 50 10.14 -8.08 8.97
CA MET A 50 8.96 -8.95 8.94
C MET A 50 8.24 -9.07 10.28
N ALA A 51 8.95 -9.17 11.41
CA ALA A 51 8.31 -9.39 12.71
C ALA A 51 7.34 -8.25 13.05
N ASN A 52 7.76 -6.99 12.88
CA ASN A 52 6.90 -5.84 13.10
C ASN A 52 5.75 -5.78 12.10
N THR A 53 6.03 -6.09 10.83
CA THR A 53 5.03 -6.13 9.75
C THR A 53 3.94 -7.16 10.06
N PHE A 54 4.31 -8.37 10.51
CA PHE A 54 3.35 -9.40 10.90
C PHE A 54 2.52 -9.06 12.12
N ASP A 55 3.09 -8.41 13.14
CA ASP A 55 2.33 -7.94 14.29
C ASP A 55 1.20 -6.98 13.84
N LEU A 56 1.52 -6.02 12.95
CA LEU A 56 0.53 -5.10 12.41
C LEU A 56 -0.50 -5.78 11.51
N LEU A 57 -0.08 -6.78 10.71
CA LEU A 57 -0.96 -7.58 9.88
C LEU A 57 -1.96 -8.41 10.71
N CYS A 58 -1.56 -8.93 11.85
CA CYS A 58 -2.49 -9.58 12.79
C CYS A 58 -3.57 -8.60 13.29
N GLU A 59 -3.22 -7.35 13.59
CA GLU A 59 -4.19 -6.32 13.97
C GLU A 59 -5.17 -6.01 12.83
N VAL A 60 -4.67 -5.93 11.58
CA VAL A 60 -5.51 -5.71 10.40
C VAL A 60 -6.46 -6.90 10.18
N GLN A 61 -5.91 -8.12 10.21
CA GLN A 61 -6.68 -9.35 9.99
C GLN A 61 -7.83 -9.47 10.98
N ALA A 62 -7.58 -9.19 12.27
CA ALA A 62 -8.59 -9.24 13.33
C ALA A 62 -9.70 -8.19 13.18
N GLY A 63 -9.51 -7.18 12.35
CA GLY A 63 -10.50 -6.13 12.09
C GLY A 63 -11.60 -6.51 11.10
N PHE A 64 -11.48 -7.64 10.38
CA PHE A 64 -12.43 -8.09 9.37
C PHE A 64 -13.20 -9.33 9.82
N ALA A 65 -14.37 -9.57 9.21
CA ALA A 65 -15.15 -10.79 9.42
C ALA A 65 -14.41 -12.06 8.95
N ASP A 66 -13.69 -11.95 7.83
CA ASP A 66 -12.77 -12.94 7.29
C ASP A 66 -11.70 -12.21 6.50
N CYS A 67 -10.45 -12.48 6.82
CA CYS A 67 -9.32 -11.90 6.08
C CYS A 67 -8.28 -12.98 5.80
N LYS A 68 -7.92 -13.14 4.54
CA LYS A 68 -6.85 -14.03 4.07
C LYS A 68 -5.74 -13.22 3.46
N MET A 69 -4.51 -13.73 3.57
CA MET A 69 -3.33 -13.10 3.00
C MET A 69 -2.64 -14.04 2.02
N PHE A 70 -2.20 -13.48 0.91
CA PHE A 70 -1.32 -14.13 -0.05
C PHE A 70 -0.03 -13.33 -0.20
N VAL A 71 1.10 -14.00 -0.05
CA VAL A 71 2.42 -13.41 -0.28
C VAL A 71 3.08 -14.13 -1.44
N PHE A 72 3.50 -13.37 -2.45
CA PHE A 72 4.37 -13.86 -3.50
C PHE A 72 5.81 -13.44 -3.19
N GLU A 73 6.64 -14.43 -2.89
CA GLU A 73 8.05 -14.25 -2.59
C GLU A 73 8.90 -14.66 -3.78
N ASN A 74 9.97 -13.92 -4.07
CA ASN A 74 10.91 -14.30 -5.09
C ASN A 74 12.37 -13.99 -4.72
N ASP A 75 13.23 -14.95 -4.98
CA ASP A 75 14.70 -14.80 -4.98
C ASP A 75 15.30 -14.14 -3.72
N SER A 76 14.74 -14.35 -2.53
CA SER A 76 15.33 -13.86 -1.28
C SER A 76 16.60 -14.63 -0.92
N ALA A 77 17.59 -13.89 -0.42
CA ALA A 77 18.88 -14.45 0.02
C ALA A 77 19.13 -14.28 1.53
N ASP A 78 18.20 -13.62 2.25
CA ASP A 78 18.33 -13.29 3.68
C ASP A 78 17.55 -14.24 4.61
N GLY A 79 16.85 -15.25 4.05
CA GLY A 79 16.00 -16.18 4.79
C GLY A 79 14.56 -15.75 4.94
N THR A 80 14.10 -14.74 4.16
CA THR A 80 12.70 -14.30 4.08
C THR A 80 11.78 -15.48 3.71
N ASP A 81 12.17 -16.31 2.73
CA ASP A 81 11.44 -17.49 2.28
C ASP A 81 11.13 -18.45 3.44
N ALA A 82 12.17 -18.88 4.15
CA ALA A 82 12.02 -19.78 5.31
C ALA A 82 11.23 -19.15 6.47
N ALA A 83 11.29 -17.83 6.64
CA ALA A 83 10.51 -17.14 7.64
C ALA A 83 9.01 -17.07 7.26
N LEU A 84 8.70 -16.87 5.98
CA LEU A 84 7.33 -16.89 5.45
C LEU A 84 6.72 -18.30 5.58
N ASP A 85 7.46 -19.35 5.28
CA ASP A 85 7.01 -20.73 5.46
C ASP A 85 6.66 -21.04 6.92
N ARG A 86 7.49 -20.62 7.86
CA ARG A 86 7.20 -20.78 9.31
C ARG A 86 5.95 -20.01 9.71
N ALA A 87 5.77 -18.79 9.19
CA ALA A 87 4.58 -18.01 9.45
C ALA A 87 3.32 -18.66 8.87
N ALA A 88 3.37 -19.16 7.63
CA ALA A 88 2.25 -19.85 6.98
C ALA A 88 1.86 -21.14 7.71
N ALA A 89 2.84 -21.87 8.26
CA ALA A 89 2.56 -23.04 9.09
C ALA A 89 1.91 -22.69 10.45
N ALA A 90 2.14 -21.48 10.95
CA ALA A 90 1.63 -21.02 12.25
C ALA A 90 0.23 -20.39 12.17
N VAL A 91 -0.13 -19.77 11.03
CA VAL A 91 -1.38 -19.02 10.90
C VAL A 91 -2.20 -19.45 9.67
N PRO A 92 -3.46 -19.86 9.83
CA PRO A 92 -4.26 -20.45 8.75
C PRO A 92 -4.81 -19.44 7.73
N TRP A 93 -4.56 -18.16 7.96
CA TRP A 93 -5.01 -17.09 7.06
C TRP A 93 -3.91 -16.65 6.07
N LEU A 94 -2.68 -17.18 6.17
CA LEU A 94 -1.55 -16.86 5.29
C LEU A 94 -1.31 -17.99 4.29
N THR A 95 -1.19 -17.64 3.03
CA THR A 95 -0.72 -18.49 1.92
C THR A 95 0.52 -17.85 1.33
N VAL A 96 1.55 -18.63 1.08
CA VAL A 96 2.81 -18.18 0.47
C VAL A 96 3.05 -18.96 -0.82
N GLU A 97 3.52 -18.27 -1.84
CA GLU A 97 4.02 -18.86 -3.08
C GLU A 97 5.43 -18.35 -3.33
N HIS A 98 6.35 -19.26 -3.60
CA HIS A 98 7.74 -18.95 -3.90
C HIS A 98 8.00 -19.11 -5.40
N ALA A 99 8.83 -18.22 -5.95
CA ALA A 99 9.30 -18.33 -7.33
C ALA A 99 10.78 -17.98 -7.45
N THR A 100 11.47 -18.66 -8.34
CA THR A 100 12.80 -18.27 -8.78
C THR A 100 12.67 -17.58 -10.13
N LEU A 101 12.72 -16.27 -10.14
CA LEU A 101 12.62 -15.46 -11.37
C LEU A 101 13.99 -15.21 -11.98
N GLY A 102 15.06 -15.33 -11.17
CA GLY A 102 16.44 -15.11 -11.59
C GLY A 102 16.72 -13.66 -11.99
N GLY A 103 17.89 -13.43 -12.58
CA GLY A 103 18.33 -12.13 -13.05
C GLY A 103 19.06 -11.31 -11.99
N GLU A 104 19.76 -10.28 -12.45
CA GLU A 104 20.49 -9.38 -11.57
C GLU A 104 19.55 -8.53 -10.71
N ASP A 105 20.09 -8.02 -9.62
CA ASP A 105 19.40 -7.10 -8.71
C ASP A 105 19.26 -5.73 -9.37
N SER A 106 18.30 -5.61 -10.29
CA SER A 106 18.00 -4.33 -10.93
C SER A 106 17.42 -3.37 -9.90
N ARG A 107 17.97 -2.16 -9.84
CA ARG A 107 17.60 -1.10 -8.90
C ARG A 107 17.06 0.14 -9.63
N GLY A 108 16.38 1.02 -8.88
CA GLY A 108 15.91 2.27 -9.45
C GLY A 108 14.80 2.09 -10.50
N PHE A 109 14.90 2.80 -11.62
CA PHE A 109 13.86 2.93 -12.64
C PHE A 109 14.06 2.00 -13.87
N GLU A 110 14.89 0.99 -13.74
CA GLU A 110 15.21 0.08 -14.85
C GLU A 110 13.98 -0.68 -15.32
N PRO A 111 13.79 -0.82 -16.67
CA PRO A 111 12.64 -1.51 -17.24
C PRO A 111 12.50 -2.96 -16.75
N GLU A 112 13.61 -3.67 -16.59
CA GLU A 112 13.65 -5.06 -16.13
C GLU A 112 13.08 -5.18 -14.71
N ARG A 113 13.38 -4.22 -13.83
CA ARG A 113 12.82 -4.16 -12.48
C ARG A 113 11.33 -3.98 -12.51
N THR A 114 10.81 -3.03 -13.32
CA THR A 114 9.38 -2.77 -13.40
C THR A 114 8.61 -3.93 -14.01
N ILE A 115 9.18 -4.62 -15.00
CA ILE A 115 8.61 -5.84 -15.59
C ILE A 115 8.51 -6.95 -14.55
N ARG A 116 9.56 -7.16 -13.73
CA ARG A 116 9.57 -8.15 -12.64
C ARG A 116 8.54 -7.82 -11.58
N LEU A 117 8.47 -6.57 -11.11
CA LEU A 117 7.47 -6.13 -10.15
C LEU A 117 6.05 -6.33 -10.69
N ALA A 118 5.81 -5.98 -11.95
CA ALA A 118 4.52 -6.20 -12.61
C ALA A 118 4.15 -7.69 -12.65
N HIS A 119 5.11 -8.58 -12.91
CA HIS A 119 4.90 -10.03 -12.87
C HIS A 119 4.46 -10.48 -11.47
N CYS A 120 5.21 -10.12 -10.43
CA CYS A 120 4.90 -10.51 -9.05
C CYS A 120 3.51 -9.99 -8.62
N ARG A 121 3.19 -8.72 -8.92
CA ARG A 121 1.88 -8.14 -8.58
C ARG A 121 0.74 -8.73 -9.40
N ASN A 122 0.96 -9.10 -10.67
CA ASN A 122 -0.05 -9.82 -11.44
C ASN A 122 -0.33 -11.20 -10.85
N ARG A 123 0.68 -11.90 -10.32
CA ARG A 123 0.44 -13.17 -9.62
C ARG A 123 -0.44 -12.98 -8.37
N CYS A 124 -0.25 -11.89 -7.62
CA CYS A 124 -1.14 -11.50 -6.53
C CYS A 124 -2.57 -11.22 -7.03
N LEU A 125 -2.71 -10.47 -8.12
CA LEU A 125 -4.01 -10.14 -8.72
C LEU A 125 -4.74 -11.40 -9.22
N GLU A 126 -4.03 -12.32 -9.86
CA GLU A 126 -4.57 -13.62 -10.31
C GLU A 126 -5.05 -14.45 -9.13
N TRP A 127 -4.27 -14.54 -8.05
CA TRP A 127 -4.66 -15.27 -6.86
C TRP A 127 -5.96 -14.72 -6.25
N VAL A 128 -6.13 -13.39 -6.17
CA VAL A 128 -7.39 -12.77 -5.73
C VAL A 128 -8.54 -13.16 -6.67
N ARG A 129 -8.32 -13.11 -7.98
CA ARG A 129 -9.34 -13.45 -8.99
C ARG A 129 -9.81 -14.89 -8.87
N GLU A 130 -8.89 -15.81 -8.62
CA GLU A 130 -9.17 -17.25 -8.53
C GLU A 130 -9.83 -17.62 -7.20
N HIS A 131 -9.38 -17.05 -6.10
CA HIS A 131 -9.72 -17.53 -4.76
C HIS A 131 -10.61 -16.57 -3.96
N ARG A 132 -10.55 -15.27 -4.25
CA ARG A 132 -11.11 -14.23 -3.36
C ARG A 132 -11.89 -13.12 -4.06
N LYS A 133 -12.31 -13.30 -5.30
CA LYS A 133 -13.03 -12.27 -6.09
C LYS A 133 -14.32 -11.73 -5.44
N ALA A 134 -14.91 -12.46 -4.49
CA ALA A 134 -16.13 -12.07 -3.79
C ALA A 134 -15.87 -11.34 -2.46
N THR A 135 -14.60 -11.01 -2.11
CA THR A 135 -14.30 -10.16 -0.95
C THR A 135 -14.60 -8.71 -1.25
N ALA A 136 -14.94 -7.93 -0.23
CA ALA A 136 -15.25 -6.52 -0.41
C ALA A 136 -13.96 -5.71 -0.68
N PHE A 137 -12.90 -5.97 0.09
CA PHE A 137 -11.68 -5.18 0.04
C PHE A 137 -10.46 -6.03 -0.31
N THR A 138 -9.55 -5.43 -1.07
CA THR A 138 -8.19 -5.93 -1.29
C THR A 138 -7.20 -4.89 -0.77
N VAL A 139 -6.33 -5.33 0.15
CA VAL A 139 -5.20 -4.53 0.65
C VAL A 139 -3.93 -5.00 -0.06
N VAL A 140 -3.22 -4.09 -0.71
CA VAL A 140 -1.93 -4.35 -1.34
C VAL A 140 -0.84 -3.77 -0.46
N LEU A 141 0.18 -4.57 -0.13
CA LEU A 141 1.24 -4.20 0.80
C LEU A 141 2.62 -4.62 0.28
N ASP A 142 3.63 -3.78 0.51
CA ASP A 142 5.04 -4.16 0.45
C ASP A 142 5.51 -4.62 1.84
N MET A 143 6.26 -5.74 1.89
CA MET A 143 6.57 -6.44 3.16
C MET A 143 7.74 -5.83 3.94
N ASP A 144 8.31 -4.73 3.49
CA ASP A 144 9.53 -4.13 4.01
C ASP A 144 9.42 -2.69 4.56
N PRO A 145 8.35 -2.33 5.30
CA PRO A 145 8.30 -1.03 5.97
C PRO A 145 9.34 -0.95 7.09
N GLU A 146 10.14 0.09 7.12
CA GLU A 146 11.17 0.27 8.15
C GLU A 146 10.57 0.45 9.56
N TYR A 147 9.52 1.28 9.64
CA TYR A 147 8.80 1.55 10.89
C TYR A 147 7.30 1.24 10.76
N GLY A 148 6.98 0.21 9.99
CA GLY A 148 5.61 -0.25 9.86
C GLY A 148 4.72 0.62 8.98
N PHE A 149 3.44 0.36 9.10
CA PHE A 149 2.37 1.05 8.39
C PHE A 149 1.19 1.35 9.32
N SER A 150 0.36 2.32 8.91
CA SER A 150 -0.80 2.76 9.68
C SER A 150 -1.95 1.75 9.60
N VAL A 151 -2.21 1.04 10.70
CA VAL A 151 -3.38 0.16 10.82
C VAL A 151 -4.66 0.98 10.83
N ASP A 152 -4.71 2.08 11.59
CA ASP A 152 -5.83 3.00 11.59
C ASP A 152 -6.06 3.66 10.23
N GLY A 153 -4.97 3.91 9.49
CA GLY A 153 -5.03 4.42 8.11
C GLY A 153 -5.74 3.47 7.14
N ILE A 154 -5.63 2.16 7.33
CA ILE A 154 -6.40 1.17 6.55
C ILE A 154 -7.89 1.33 6.81
N PHE A 155 -8.31 1.40 8.08
CA PHE A 155 -9.73 1.55 8.41
C PHE A 155 -10.28 2.94 8.06
N ASN A 156 -9.48 4.00 8.20
CA ASN A 156 -9.81 5.32 7.67
C ASN A 156 -10.05 5.27 6.15
N SER A 157 -9.18 4.56 5.41
CA SER A 157 -9.32 4.37 3.97
C SER A 157 -10.60 3.61 3.60
N ILE A 158 -10.97 2.59 4.38
CA ILE A 158 -12.23 1.84 4.20
C ILE A 158 -13.44 2.75 4.38
N CYS A 159 -13.44 3.61 5.41
CA CYS A 159 -14.52 4.59 5.60
C CYS A 159 -14.64 5.54 4.40
N TRP A 160 -13.53 6.06 3.91
CA TRP A 160 -13.52 6.92 2.73
C TRP A 160 -14.02 6.22 1.48
N LEU A 161 -13.62 4.99 1.23
CA LEU A 161 -14.11 4.19 0.10
C LEU A 161 -15.62 3.97 0.18
N ALA A 162 -16.12 3.61 1.36
CA ALA A 162 -17.54 3.37 1.58
C ALA A 162 -18.38 4.64 1.38
N THR A 163 -17.91 5.79 1.87
CA THR A 163 -18.63 7.07 1.75
C THR A 163 -18.53 7.69 0.35
N LYS A 164 -17.39 7.57 -0.34
CA LYS A 164 -17.20 8.12 -1.69
C LYS A 164 -17.80 7.27 -2.80
N ARG A 165 -18.26 6.06 -2.52
CA ARG A 165 -18.95 5.21 -3.51
C ARG A 165 -20.28 5.81 -3.98
N THR A 166 -20.89 6.66 -3.17
CA THR A 166 -22.18 7.30 -3.46
C THR A 166 -22.06 8.71 -4.00
N SER A 167 -20.84 9.24 -4.22
CA SER A 167 -20.66 10.61 -4.70
C SER A 167 -21.01 10.74 -6.18
N ALA A 168 -21.57 11.90 -6.57
CA ALA A 168 -21.99 12.22 -7.94
C ALA A 168 -20.83 12.54 -8.90
N THR A 169 -19.66 12.00 -8.67
CA THR A 169 -18.52 12.14 -9.59
C THR A 169 -18.61 11.11 -10.73
N PRO A 170 -18.10 11.41 -11.94
CA PRO A 170 -18.12 10.47 -13.06
C PRO A 170 -17.33 9.18 -12.80
N LEU A 171 -16.37 9.20 -11.87
CA LEU A 171 -15.62 8.03 -11.43
C LEU A 171 -15.91 7.72 -9.96
N GLN A 172 -16.12 6.45 -9.65
CA GLN A 172 -16.30 5.99 -8.27
C GLN A 172 -14.93 5.82 -7.59
N ALA A 173 -14.85 6.04 -6.27
CA ALA A 173 -13.62 5.76 -5.52
C ALA A 173 -13.31 4.26 -5.56
N GLY A 174 -12.20 3.91 -6.19
CA GLY A 174 -11.75 2.53 -6.38
C GLY A 174 -10.65 2.11 -5.41
N GLY A 175 -9.79 3.05 -5.02
CA GLY A 175 -8.66 2.77 -4.14
C GLY A 175 -8.15 3.99 -3.38
N MET A 176 -7.54 3.71 -2.21
CA MET A 176 -6.88 4.67 -1.32
C MET A 176 -5.44 4.20 -1.09
N ALA A 177 -4.47 4.91 -1.64
CA ALA A 177 -3.06 4.68 -1.39
C ALA A 177 -2.61 5.38 -0.10
N SER A 178 -1.65 4.79 0.60
CA SER A 178 -0.98 5.45 1.71
C SER A 178 -0.01 6.52 1.23
N TYR A 179 0.29 7.43 2.12
CA TYR A 179 1.44 8.31 2.06
C TYR A 179 2.69 7.49 2.42
N SER A 180 3.64 7.43 1.52
CA SER A 180 4.92 6.76 1.78
C SER A 180 5.94 7.78 2.27
N LEU A 181 6.37 7.62 3.50
CA LEU A 181 7.35 8.48 4.13
C LEU A 181 8.67 7.75 4.24
N TRP A 182 9.76 8.44 4.01
CA TRP A 182 11.08 7.97 4.35
C TRP A 182 11.75 8.91 5.34
N ARG A 183 12.53 8.32 6.20
CA ARG A 183 13.31 9.04 7.18
C ARG A 183 14.54 9.64 6.51
N MET A 184 14.73 10.93 6.69
CA MET A 184 15.95 11.65 6.32
C MET A 184 16.64 12.15 7.58
N THR A 185 17.97 12.18 7.55
CA THR A 185 18.76 12.83 8.60
C THR A 185 19.59 13.91 7.91
N ASP A 186 19.44 15.13 8.35
CA ASP A 186 20.22 16.25 7.81
C ASP A 186 21.67 16.27 8.33
N GLU A 187 22.47 17.22 7.86
CA GLU A 187 23.88 17.37 8.28
C GLU A 187 24.05 17.69 9.77
N SER A 188 23.02 18.22 10.43
CA SER A 188 23.02 18.50 11.87
C SER A 188 22.64 17.27 12.72
N GLY A 189 22.19 16.18 12.07
CA GLY A 189 21.66 14.98 12.71
C GLY A 189 20.18 15.07 13.06
N GLU A 190 19.48 16.13 12.63
CA GLU A 190 18.04 16.25 12.80
C GLU A 190 17.33 15.30 11.85
N VAL A 191 16.30 14.62 12.39
CA VAL A 191 15.51 13.64 11.64
C VAL A 191 14.24 14.29 11.11
N GLY A 192 14.10 14.27 9.79
CA GLY A 192 12.89 14.68 9.07
C GLY A 192 12.29 13.53 8.28
N PHE A 193 11.11 13.79 7.71
CA PHE A 193 10.45 12.86 6.79
C PHE A 193 10.14 13.57 5.48
N ALA A 194 10.21 12.81 4.37
CA ALA A 194 9.82 13.26 3.04
C ALA A 194 8.92 12.23 2.39
N HIS A 195 8.11 12.64 1.42
CA HIS A 195 7.32 11.70 0.62
C HIS A 195 8.24 10.90 -0.30
N TYR A 196 8.19 9.58 -0.14
CA TYR A 196 9.10 8.67 -0.85
C TYR A 196 8.64 8.35 -2.27
N ASP A 197 7.36 7.99 -2.46
CA ASP A 197 6.92 7.33 -3.70
C ASP A 197 6.35 8.33 -4.73
N ALA A 198 7.12 9.37 -5.01
CA ALA A 198 6.80 10.32 -6.07
C ALA A 198 6.78 9.67 -7.48
N TRP A 199 7.40 8.49 -7.62
CA TRP A 199 7.44 7.78 -8.90
C TRP A 199 6.12 7.09 -9.25
N ALA A 200 5.42 6.50 -8.28
CA ALA A 200 4.07 5.96 -8.47
C ALA A 200 3.00 7.05 -8.54
N ALA A 201 3.27 8.22 -7.94
CA ALA A 201 2.31 9.30 -7.84
C ALA A 201 2.14 10.04 -9.17
N ARG A 202 0.88 10.13 -9.61
CA ARG A 202 0.45 10.87 -10.80
C ARG A 202 -0.75 11.71 -10.42
N PRO A 203 -0.56 13.02 -10.13
CA PRO A 203 -1.67 13.93 -9.88
C PRO A 203 -2.65 13.98 -11.06
N ASN A 204 -3.86 14.46 -10.84
CA ASN A 204 -4.91 14.50 -11.87
C ASN A 204 -4.53 15.28 -13.16
N TRP A 205 -3.65 16.27 -13.04
CA TRP A 205 -3.16 17.05 -14.19
C TRP A 205 -1.96 16.39 -14.90
N TRP A 206 -1.50 15.22 -14.44
CA TRP A 206 -0.35 14.55 -15.01
C TRP A 206 -0.54 13.06 -15.16
N ARG A 207 -0.36 12.54 -16.39
CA ARG A 207 -0.54 11.12 -16.70
C ARG A 207 0.72 10.44 -17.16
N ASP A 208 1.66 11.22 -17.72
CA ASP A 208 2.84 10.67 -18.36
C ASP A 208 3.94 10.34 -17.35
N ARG A 209 4.92 9.59 -17.82
CA ARG A 209 6.11 9.27 -17.05
C ARG A 209 6.81 10.55 -16.59
N ARG A 210 7.31 10.55 -15.38
CA ARG A 210 7.89 11.72 -14.75
C ARG A 210 9.13 11.41 -14.03
N ASP A 211 10.24 11.32 -14.72
CA ASP A 211 11.53 11.10 -14.13
C ASP A 211 12.09 12.37 -13.48
N GLU A 212 11.63 13.53 -13.93
CA GLU A 212 12.29 14.80 -13.64
C GLU A 212 11.43 15.80 -12.89
N ILE A 213 10.16 15.97 -13.26
CA ILE A 213 9.38 17.12 -12.81
C ILE A 213 8.66 16.91 -11.50
N GLY A 214 8.07 15.76 -11.27
CA GLY A 214 7.26 15.52 -10.07
C GLY A 214 8.10 15.21 -8.83
N PHE A 215 9.33 14.78 -9.02
CA PHE A 215 10.12 14.18 -7.96
C PHE A 215 10.45 15.18 -6.85
N THR A 216 10.86 16.39 -7.19
CA THR A 216 11.34 17.35 -6.19
C THR A 216 10.23 17.97 -5.36
N TRP A 217 9.20 18.55 -5.97
CA TRP A 217 8.16 19.23 -5.21
C TRP A 217 7.21 18.24 -4.52
N PHE A 218 6.92 17.09 -5.14
CA PHE A 218 6.03 16.09 -4.56
C PHE A 218 6.66 15.44 -3.32
N SER A 219 7.98 15.33 -3.26
CA SER A 219 8.68 14.87 -2.07
C SER A 219 8.49 15.79 -0.86
N HIS A 220 8.19 17.07 -1.08
CA HIS A 220 7.91 18.04 -0.02
C HIS A 220 6.40 18.28 0.21
N PHE A 221 5.55 17.63 -0.59
CA PHE A 221 4.11 17.72 -0.39
C PHE A 221 3.67 16.74 0.70
N LEU A 222 3.61 17.22 1.93
CA LEU A 222 3.19 16.47 3.10
C LEU A 222 1.93 17.11 3.69
N PRO A 223 0.73 16.74 3.19
CA PRO A 223 -0.50 17.28 3.75
C PRO A 223 -0.68 16.84 5.20
N PRO A 224 -1.41 17.62 6.01
CA PRO A 224 -1.71 17.27 7.38
C PRO A 224 -2.33 15.89 7.50
N VAL A 225 -1.93 15.12 8.50
CA VAL A 225 -2.50 13.79 8.74
C VAL A 225 -3.96 13.91 9.13
N GLY A 226 -4.81 13.16 8.43
CA GLY A 226 -6.26 13.21 8.61
C GLY A 226 -6.98 14.13 7.64
N SER A 227 -6.27 14.99 6.88
CA SER A 227 -6.88 15.80 5.83
C SER A 227 -7.55 14.92 4.74
N PRO A 228 -8.52 15.46 3.98
CA PRO A 228 -9.25 14.69 2.98
C PRO A 228 -8.36 14.08 1.90
N PRO A 229 -8.66 12.85 1.41
CA PRO A 229 -7.92 12.21 0.35
C PRO A 229 -7.91 12.99 -0.96
N CYS A 230 -6.73 13.08 -1.58
CA CYS A 230 -6.51 13.74 -2.85
C CYS A 230 -6.76 12.79 -4.03
N PRO A 231 -7.58 13.14 -5.04
CA PRO A 231 -7.75 12.31 -6.23
C PRO A 231 -6.47 12.30 -7.08
N MET A 232 -6.08 11.13 -7.52
CA MET A 232 -4.83 10.90 -8.27
C MET A 232 -5.10 10.06 -9.51
N ASN A 233 -4.33 10.27 -10.57
CA ASN A 233 -4.29 9.34 -11.70
C ASN A 233 -3.61 8.01 -11.33
N SER A 234 -2.64 8.07 -10.44
CA SER A 234 -1.98 6.93 -9.82
C SER A 234 -1.39 7.34 -8.48
N ALA A 235 -1.39 6.43 -7.53
CA ALA A 235 -0.65 6.56 -6.27
C ALA A 235 -0.46 5.17 -5.66
N PHE A 236 0.73 4.93 -5.10
CA PHE A 236 1.01 3.78 -4.27
C PHE A 236 2.17 4.17 -3.34
N GLY A 237 2.02 3.93 -2.06
CA GLY A 237 3.03 4.27 -1.08
C GLY A 237 3.38 3.07 -0.19
N GLY A 238 3.66 1.91 -0.80
CA GLY A 238 3.92 0.66 -0.07
C GLY A 238 2.66 -0.01 0.49
N LEU A 239 1.54 0.73 0.58
CA LEU A 239 0.25 0.24 1.05
C LEU A 239 -0.89 0.91 0.26
N ALA A 240 -1.89 0.13 -0.15
CA ALA A 240 -3.15 0.68 -0.67
C ALA A 240 -4.32 -0.24 -0.37
N VAL A 241 -5.50 0.35 -0.17
CA VAL A 241 -6.77 -0.35 0.06
C VAL A 241 -7.67 -0.10 -1.14
N TYR A 242 -8.24 -1.16 -1.69
CA TYR A 242 -9.12 -1.11 -2.87
C TYR A 242 -10.46 -1.79 -2.57
N TRP A 243 -11.53 -1.36 -3.25
CA TRP A 243 -12.60 -2.27 -3.55
C TRP A 243 -12.03 -3.42 -4.39
N THR A 244 -12.35 -4.66 -4.06
CA THR A 244 -11.81 -5.82 -4.79
C THR A 244 -12.20 -5.80 -6.28
N GLU A 245 -13.41 -5.37 -6.60
CA GLU A 245 -13.84 -5.21 -8.00
C GLU A 245 -13.03 -4.17 -8.76
N ALA A 246 -12.66 -3.05 -8.11
CA ALA A 246 -11.80 -2.03 -8.69
C ALA A 246 -10.39 -2.58 -8.91
N PHE A 247 -9.80 -3.24 -7.92
CA PHE A 247 -8.50 -3.90 -8.03
C PHE A 247 -8.44 -4.89 -9.19
N LEU A 248 -9.47 -5.75 -9.32
CA LEU A 248 -9.54 -6.77 -10.36
C LEU A 248 -9.78 -6.20 -11.76
N SER A 249 -10.25 -4.97 -11.90
CA SER A 249 -10.38 -4.27 -13.19
C SER A 249 -9.04 -3.74 -13.70
N GLY A 250 -8.01 -3.68 -12.85
CA GLY A 250 -6.66 -3.29 -13.20
C GLY A 250 -5.83 -4.41 -13.84
N GLY A 251 -4.54 -4.18 -13.89
CA GLY A 251 -3.53 -5.14 -14.36
C GLY A 251 -2.18 -4.43 -14.48
N TYR A 252 -1.14 -5.06 -13.99
CA TYR A 252 0.19 -4.48 -13.93
C TYR A 252 0.97 -4.70 -15.24
N SER A 253 1.83 -3.75 -15.60
CA SER A 253 2.80 -3.90 -16.68
C SER A 253 4.04 -3.04 -16.41
N GLY A 254 5.19 -3.48 -16.94
CA GLY A 254 6.44 -2.73 -16.84
C GLY A 254 6.54 -1.59 -17.86
N GLY A 255 7.68 -0.89 -17.83
CA GLY A 255 7.99 0.24 -18.72
C GLY A 255 7.78 1.62 -18.07
N ASP A 256 7.00 1.70 -17.02
CA ASP A 256 6.84 2.77 -16.04
C ASP A 256 6.69 2.11 -14.65
N CYS A 257 6.49 2.88 -13.59
CA CYS A 257 6.04 2.31 -12.32
C CYS A 257 4.82 1.42 -12.56
N GLU A 258 4.88 0.17 -12.15
CA GLU A 258 3.87 -0.85 -12.50
C GLU A 258 2.46 -0.53 -11.99
N HIS A 259 2.35 0.34 -10.99
CA HIS A 259 1.07 0.83 -10.50
C HIS A 259 0.38 1.80 -11.45
N VAL A 260 1.14 2.54 -12.25
CA VAL A 260 0.57 3.53 -13.19
C VAL A 260 -0.33 2.87 -14.25
N PRO A 261 0.10 1.83 -15.00
CA PRO A 261 -0.78 1.12 -15.91
C PRO A 261 -1.93 0.39 -15.21
N HIS A 262 -1.73 -0.11 -13.98
CA HIS A 262 -2.80 -0.72 -13.20
C HIS A 262 -3.93 0.29 -12.92
N HIS A 263 -3.60 1.45 -12.37
CA HIS A 263 -4.58 2.50 -12.07
C HIS A 263 -5.20 3.12 -13.33
N ARG A 264 -4.45 3.18 -14.44
CA ARG A 264 -5.02 3.62 -15.73
C ARG A 264 -6.13 2.69 -16.21
N ARG A 265 -5.95 1.37 -16.09
CA ARG A 265 -6.99 0.38 -16.42
C ARG A 265 -8.18 0.49 -15.47
N MET A 266 -7.94 0.69 -14.19
CA MET A 266 -9.00 0.96 -13.22
C MET A 266 -9.82 2.21 -13.59
N GLN A 267 -9.17 3.30 -13.99
CA GLN A 267 -9.86 4.53 -14.46
C GLN A 267 -10.70 4.29 -15.72
N GLN A 268 -10.18 3.50 -16.66
CA GLN A 268 -10.93 3.11 -17.86
C GLN A 268 -12.18 2.28 -17.52
N ALA A 269 -12.15 1.56 -16.40
CA ALA A 269 -13.28 0.82 -15.87
C ALA A 269 -14.21 1.64 -14.95
N GLY A 270 -13.95 2.95 -14.80
CA GLY A 270 -14.80 3.86 -14.01
C GLY A 270 -14.36 4.09 -12.56
N TRP A 271 -13.14 3.69 -12.18
CA TRP A 271 -12.62 3.81 -10.82
C TRP A 271 -11.57 4.91 -10.66
N GLN A 272 -11.67 5.67 -9.58
CA GLN A 272 -10.72 6.72 -9.21
C GLN A 272 -9.80 6.27 -8.09
N MET A 273 -8.50 6.53 -8.25
CA MET A 273 -7.49 6.37 -7.19
C MET A 273 -7.35 7.64 -6.37
N TYR A 274 -7.10 7.50 -5.07
CA TYR A 274 -6.84 8.61 -4.15
C TYR A 274 -5.56 8.36 -3.35
N LEU A 275 -4.88 9.44 -2.98
CA LEU A 275 -3.84 9.45 -1.96
C LEU A 275 -4.48 9.88 -0.65
N ASN A 276 -4.39 9.04 0.38
CA ASN A 276 -4.99 9.30 1.69
C ASN A 276 -3.92 9.73 2.72
N PRO A 277 -3.89 11.02 3.12
CA PRO A 277 -2.94 11.50 4.12
C PRO A 277 -3.12 10.87 5.51
N GLY A 278 -4.28 10.30 5.79
CA GLY A 278 -4.54 9.55 7.02
C GLY A 278 -3.91 8.14 7.05
N SER A 279 -3.50 7.62 5.89
CA SER A 279 -2.85 6.31 5.77
C SER A 279 -1.37 6.51 5.46
N ARG A 280 -0.48 5.95 6.28
CA ARG A 280 0.96 6.18 6.19
C ARG A 280 1.73 4.88 6.17
N TYR A 281 2.83 4.86 5.44
CA TYR A 281 3.78 3.77 5.34
C TYR A 281 5.18 4.36 5.43
N ILE A 282 6.03 3.86 6.32
CA ILE A 282 7.39 4.36 6.46
C ILE A 282 8.33 3.43 5.70
N ALA A 283 8.76 3.90 4.55
CA ALA A 283 9.60 3.15 3.63
C ALA A 283 11.05 3.06 4.11
N THR A 284 11.70 1.96 3.73
CA THR A 284 13.14 1.79 3.85
C THR A 284 13.81 2.36 2.61
N PHE A 285 14.80 3.21 2.79
CA PHE A 285 15.70 3.57 1.70
C PHE A 285 16.89 2.61 1.71
N ARG A 286 16.94 1.73 0.71
CA ARG A 286 18.03 0.78 0.51
C ARG A 286 18.79 1.07 -0.79
#